data_83fe4af22af6338b202177acfcdf4f85
#
_entry.id   83fe4af22af6338b202177acfcdf4f85
#
_cell.length_a   1.000
_cell.length_b   1.000
_cell.length_c   1.000
_cell.angle_alpha   90.00
_cell.angle_beta   90.00
_cell.angle_gamma   90.00
#
_symmetry.space_group_name_H-M   'P 1'
#
loop_
_entity.id
_entity.type
_entity.pdbx_description
1 polymer ?
#
loop_
_entity_poly.entity_id
_entity_poly.type
_entity_poly.pdbx_seq_one_letter_code
_entity_poly.pdbx_strand_id
1 'polypeptide(L)'
;MGGVTHAAPSPVPSPGPPAPCESGGPSSPSVLALAPVIPVVVLQDAADAVPLARALVAGGLPAIEITLRTPAAPDAIRAVAAEVPEAVVGAGTVLTPGQVAAAGAAGAAFLVSPGWSPRLLHAMRDSGRPFLPGVSTASEVVALLDEGVTEMKFFPAEAAGGTAYLTSLAAPLPQARFCPTGGIGPATAPSYLALPNVGCVGGSWMLPADALAAKDWGRVRQLAREAAALAP
;
A
#
# COMPACT_ATOMS: atom_id res chain seq x y z
N MET A 1 40.88 11.32 64.37
CA MET A 1 40.98 11.24 62.90
C MET A 1 40.13 10.07 62.45
N GLY A 2 38.89 10.30 62.06
CA GLY A 2 37.96 9.25 61.60
C GLY A 2 37.90 9.27 60.08
N GLY A 3 38.42 8.18 59.47
CA GLY A 3 38.37 8.01 58.01
C GLY A 3 36.99 7.54 57.57
N VAL A 4 36.34 8.34 56.70
CA VAL A 4 35.08 7.95 56.05
C VAL A 4 35.41 7.17 54.80
N THR A 5 35.15 5.86 54.84
CA THR A 5 35.27 5.00 53.64
C THR A 5 34.02 5.18 52.75
N HIS A 6 34.20 5.79 51.61
CA HIS A 6 33.20 5.82 50.56
C HIS A 6 33.09 4.44 49.89
N ALA A 7 32.00 3.75 50.07
CA ALA A 7 31.65 2.57 49.28
C ALA A 7 31.25 2.99 47.85
N ALA A 8 31.85 2.33 46.85
CA ALA A 8 31.50 2.54 45.44
C ALA A 8 30.08 2.01 45.15
N PRO A 9 29.30 2.69 44.32
CA PRO A 9 27.97 2.20 43.94
C PRO A 9 28.08 0.91 43.08
N SER A 10 27.23 -0.05 43.37
CA SER A 10 27.11 -1.31 42.63
C SER A 10 26.71 -1.05 41.17
N PRO A 11 27.23 -1.78 40.18
CA PRO A 11 26.86 -1.61 38.77
C PRO A 11 25.39 -1.95 38.55
N VAL A 12 24.69 -1.06 37.86
CA VAL A 12 23.31 -1.29 37.38
C VAL A 12 23.35 -2.40 36.34
N PRO A 13 22.53 -3.46 36.44
CA PRO A 13 22.49 -4.50 35.42
C PRO A 13 22.03 -3.95 34.11
N SER A 14 22.76 -4.25 33.03
CA SER A 14 22.39 -3.90 31.66
C SER A 14 21.03 -4.53 31.31
N PRO A 15 20.10 -3.81 30.64
CA PRO A 15 18.89 -4.42 30.16
C PRO A 15 19.25 -5.53 29.16
N GLY A 16 18.74 -6.72 29.39
CA GLY A 16 18.87 -7.85 28.47
C GLY A 16 18.30 -7.53 27.08
N PRO A 17 18.71 -8.28 26.05
CA PRO A 17 18.17 -8.09 24.74
C PRO A 17 16.65 -8.22 24.75
N PRO A 18 15.90 -7.36 24.00
CA PRO A 18 14.45 -7.50 23.91
C PRO A 18 14.11 -8.90 23.37
N ALA A 19 13.11 -9.52 23.98
CA ALA A 19 12.60 -10.80 23.52
C ALA A 19 12.16 -10.68 22.05
N PRO A 20 12.39 -11.71 21.20
CA PRO A 20 11.90 -11.70 19.85
C PRO A 20 10.37 -11.55 19.89
N CYS A 21 9.84 -10.53 19.21
CA CYS A 21 8.41 -10.41 18.99
C CYS A 21 7.95 -11.61 18.15
N GLU A 22 7.34 -12.59 18.80
CA GLU A 22 6.61 -13.64 18.09
C GLU A 22 5.39 -12.99 17.40
N SER A 23 5.53 -12.66 16.13
CA SER A 23 4.44 -12.23 15.26
C SER A 23 3.60 -13.46 14.83
N GLY A 24 2.93 -14.09 15.79
CA GLY A 24 2.10 -15.29 15.61
C GLY A 24 0.61 -14.98 15.66
N GLY A 25 0.13 -13.94 14.96
CA GLY A 25 -1.28 -13.81 14.59
C GLY A 25 -1.48 -14.35 13.17
N PRO A 26 -2.72 -14.73 12.77
CA PRO A 26 -2.97 -15.11 11.37
C PRO A 26 -2.51 -13.97 10.49
N SER A 27 -1.52 -14.25 9.62
CA SER A 27 -0.95 -13.24 8.72
C SER A 27 -2.07 -12.71 7.83
N SER A 28 -2.41 -11.43 7.99
CA SER A 28 -3.31 -10.76 7.05
C SER A 28 -2.78 -10.99 5.62
N PRO A 29 -3.64 -11.26 4.64
CA PRO A 29 -3.20 -11.53 3.29
C PRO A 29 -2.36 -10.35 2.76
N SER A 30 -1.22 -10.65 2.13
CA SER A 30 -0.35 -9.64 1.54
C SER A 30 -1.10 -8.85 0.46
N VAL A 31 -1.09 -7.53 0.54
CA VAL A 31 -1.66 -6.66 -0.51
C VAL A 31 -0.90 -6.84 -1.82
N LEU A 32 0.41 -7.10 -1.75
CA LEU A 32 1.27 -7.29 -2.93
C LEU A 32 0.97 -8.57 -3.71
N ALA A 33 0.25 -9.52 -3.10
CA ALA A 33 -0.10 -10.80 -3.73
C ALA A 33 -1.52 -10.82 -4.34
N LEU A 34 -2.29 -9.73 -4.20
CA LEU A 34 -3.69 -9.71 -4.66
C LEU A 34 -3.84 -9.68 -6.18
N ALA A 35 -2.93 -8.97 -6.86
CA ALA A 35 -2.93 -8.85 -8.32
C ALA A 35 -1.58 -8.27 -8.79
N PRO A 36 -1.14 -8.52 -10.05
CA PRO A 36 0.09 -7.93 -10.57
C PRO A 36 -0.01 -6.40 -10.70
N VAL A 37 -1.20 -5.89 -10.91
CA VAL A 37 -1.49 -4.46 -11.01
C VAL A 37 -2.66 -4.10 -10.10
N ILE A 38 -2.49 -3.08 -9.28
CA ILE A 38 -3.54 -2.50 -8.46
C ILE A 38 -4.03 -1.21 -9.14
N PRO A 39 -5.27 -1.16 -9.66
CA PRO A 39 -5.88 0.06 -10.18
C PRO A 39 -5.97 1.14 -9.11
N VAL A 40 -5.38 2.32 -9.39
CA VAL A 40 -5.46 3.51 -8.55
C VAL A 40 -6.56 4.41 -9.09
N VAL A 41 -7.67 4.46 -8.38
CA VAL A 41 -8.93 5.04 -8.82
C VAL A 41 -9.16 6.41 -8.17
N VAL A 42 -9.57 7.39 -8.99
CA VAL A 42 -10.12 8.67 -8.54
C VAL A 42 -11.54 8.77 -9.07
N LEU A 43 -12.54 8.83 -8.19
CA LEU A 43 -13.94 8.95 -8.56
C LEU A 43 -14.49 10.31 -8.13
N GLN A 44 -15.24 10.95 -9.02
CA GLN A 44 -15.96 12.20 -8.73
C GLN A 44 -17.39 11.92 -8.24
N ASP A 45 -17.97 10.80 -8.68
CA ASP A 45 -19.30 10.34 -8.31
C ASP A 45 -19.25 8.91 -7.77
N ALA A 46 -19.82 8.68 -6.61
CA ALA A 46 -19.89 7.35 -5.99
C ALA A 46 -20.76 6.36 -6.81
N ALA A 47 -21.73 6.87 -7.61
CA ALA A 47 -22.55 6.03 -8.45
C ALA A 47 -21.77 5.25 -9.54
N ASP A 48 -20.60 5.75 -9.93
CA ASP A 48 -19.73 5.08 -10.89
C ASP A 48 -18.87 3.95 -10.26
N ALA A 49 -18.81 3.85 -8.94
CA ALA A 49 -17.90 2.95 -8.24
C ALA A 49 -18.20 1.47 -8.51
N VAL A 50 -19.46 1.07 -8.38
CA VAL A 50 -19.89 -0.33 -8.56
C VAL A 50 -19.72 -0.81 -10.01
N PRO A 51 -20.20 -0.08 -11.04
CA PRO A 51 -19.97 -0.48 -12.43
C PRO A 51 -18.49 -0.56 -12.79
N LEU A 52 -17.69 0.39 -12.31
CA LEU A 52 -16.25 0.41 -12.50
C LEU A 52 -15.58 -0.80 -11.86
N ALA A 53 -15.89 -1.09 -10.59
CA ALA A 53 -15.32 -2.23 -9.86
C ALA A 53 -15.66 -3.55 -10.55
N ARG A 54 -16.91 -3.74 -10.99
CA ARG A 54 -17.33 -4.92 -11.78
C ARG A 54 -16.53 -5.07 -13.06
N ALA A 55 -16.26 -3.96 -13.77
CA ALA A 55 -15.46 -3.99 -14.99
C ALA A 55 -14.00 -4.39 -14.72
N LEU A 56 -13.38 -3.87 -13.65
CA LEU A 56 -12.02 -4.21 -13.24
C LEU A 56 -11.91 -5.69 -12.82
N VAL A 57 -12.83 -6.17 -11.98
CA VAL A 57 -12.89 -7.58 -11.57
C VAL A 57 -13.08 -8.50 -12.77
N ALA A 58 -14.02 -8.18 -13.66
CA ALA A 58 -14.24 -8.95 -14.89
C ALA A 58 -13.05 -8.91 -15.86
N GLY A 59 -12.16 -7.93 -15.72
CA GLY A 59 -10.88 -7.84 -16.39
C GLY A 59 -9.75 -8.60 -15.70
N GLY A 60 -9.97 -9.17 -14.49
CA GLY A 60 -8.95 -9.93 -13.75
C GLY A 60 -8.18 -9.12 -12.71
N LEU A 61 -8.62 -7.92 -12.35
CA LEU A 61 -8.02 -7.06 -11.33
C LEU A 61 -8.98 -6.91 -10.13
N PRO A 62 -8.97 -7.85 -9.18
CA PRO A 62 -9.87 -7.81 -8.03
C PRO A 62 -9.47 -6.79 -6.97
N ALA A 63 -8.17 -6.45 -6.83
CA ALA A 63 -7.69 -5.44 -5.89
C ALA A 63 -7.85 -4.04 -6.47
N ILE A 64 -8.53 -3.13 -5.75
CA ILE A 64 -8.87 -1.79 -6.26
C ILE A 64 -8.56 -0.75 -5.18
N GLU A 65 -7.62 0.18 -5.45
CA GLU A 65 -7.29 1.31 -4.57
C GLU A 65 -8.17 2.51 -4.92
N ILE A 66 -9.24 2.81 -4.15
CA ILE A 66 -10.02 4.04 -4.29
C ILE A 66 -9.37 5.13 -3.43
N THR A 67 -8.91 6.21 -4.06
CA THR A 67 -8.16 7.27 -3.36
C THR A 67 -9.07 8.26 -2.67
N LEU A 68 -8.75 8.63 -1.42
CA LEU A 68 -9.46 9.65 -0.63
C LEU A 68 -9.14 11.08 -1.09
N ARG A 69 -9.14 11.30 -2.42
CA ARG A 69 -8.87 12.60 -3.06
C ARG A 69 -10.14 13.37 -3.39
N THR A 70 -11.30 12.75 -3.24
CA THR A 70 -12.61 13.35 -3.51
C THR A 70 -13.56 13.09 -2.35
N PRO A 71 -14.57 13.94 -2.15
CA PRO A 71 -15.61 13.68 -1.13
C PRO A 71 -16.43 12.41 -1.40
N ALA A 72 -16.52 11.96 -2.65
CA ALA A 72 -17.27 10.76 -3.04
C ALA A 72 -16.59 9.45 -2.62
N ALA A 73 -15.27 9.48 -2.31
CA ALA A 73 -14.48 8.27 -2.11
C ALA A 73 -14.98 7.36 -0.97
N PRO A 74 -15.37 7.83 0.23
CA PRO A 74 -15.88 6.95 1.29
C PRO A 74 -17.17 6.22 0.89
N ASP A 75 -18.07 6.90 0.18
CA ASP A 75 -19.31 6.30 -0.30
C ASP A 75 -19.06 5.31 -1.43
N ALA A 76 -18.11 5.62 -2.32
CA ALA A 76 -17.64 4.72 -3.37
C ALA A 76 -17.05 3.41 -2.78
N ILE A 77 -16.19 3.50 -1.75
CA ILE A 77 -15.63 2.34 -1.05
C ILE A 77 -16.77 1.51 -0.44
N ARG A 78 -17.72 2.15 0.23
CA ARG A 78 -18.86 1.46 0.86
C ARG A 78 -19.72 0.72 -0.16
N ALA A 79 -20.02 1.35 -1.27
CA ALA A 79 -20.81 0.75 -2.34
C ALA A 79 -20.11 -0.48 -2.94
N VAL A 80 -18.81 -0.37 -3.24
CA VAL A 80 -18.03 -1.51 -3.79
C VAL A 80 -17.93 -2.64 -2.77
N ALA A 81 -17.63 -2.34 -1.50
CA ALA A 81 -17.54 -3.36 -0.45
C ALA A 81 -18.86 -4.11 -0.23
N ALA A 82 -20.00 -3.44 -0.40
CA ALA A 82 -21.33 -4.03 -0.20
C ALA A 82 -21.83 -4.81 -1.44
N GLU A 83 -21.53 -4.34 -2.66
CA GLU A 83 -22.20 -4.81 -3.87
C GLU A 83 -21.30 -5.61 -4.83
N VAL A 84 -19.96 -5.64 -4.58
CA VAL A 84 -19.01 -6.37 -5.44
C VAL A 84 -18.13 -7.26 -4.55
N PRO A 85 -18.66 -8.39 -4.06
CA PRO A 85 -17.94 -9.24 -3.09
C PRO A 85 -16.65 -9.86 -3.64
N GLU A 86 -16.49 -9.91 -4.96
CA GLU A 86 -15.26 -10.38 -5.62
C GLU A 86 -14.15 -9.32 -5.62
N ALA A 87 -14.49 -8.05 -5.32
CA ALA A 87 -13.51 -6.97 -5.24
C ALA A 87 -12.89 -6.90 -3.83
N VAL A 88 -11.58 -6.76 -3.77
CA VAL A 88 -10.84 -6.38 -2.58
C VAL A 88 -10.62 -4.86 -2.66
N VAL A 89 -11.57 -4.08 -2.15
CA VAL A 89 -11.48 -2.63 -2.22
C VAL A 89 -10.67 -2.06 -1.06
N GLY A 90 -9.67 -1.23 -1.38
CA GLY A 90 -8.84 -0.52 -0.43
C GLY A 90 -8.98 0.99 -0.54
N ALA A 91 -8.57 1.69 0.52
CA ALA A 91 -8.50 3.14 0.55
C ALA A 91 -7.07 3.62 0.28
N GLY A 92 -6.91 4.45 -0.75
CA GLY A 92 -5.64 5.10 -1.07
C GLY A 92 -5.60 6.57 -0.66
N THR A 93 -4.40 7.15 -0.67
CA THR A 93 -4.16 8.54 -0.25
C THR A 93 -4.63 8.80 1.20
N VAL A 94 -4.44 7.82 2.07
CA VAL A 94 -4.71 7.94 3.49
C VAL A 94 -3.61 8.78 4.14
N LEU A 95 -3.96 9.89 4.79
CA LEU A 95 -3.00 10.87 5.32
C LEU A 95 -3.14 11.07 6.84
N THR A 96 -4.26 10.68 7.43
CA THR A 96 -4.56 10.96 8.85
C THR A 96 -5.21 9.76 9.54
N PRO A 97 -5.09 9.64 10.88
CA PRO A 97 -5.82 8.64 11.65
C PRO A 97 -7.35 8.70 11.47
N GLY A 98 -7.91 9.90 11.30
CA GLY A 98 -9.34 10.06 11.01
C GLY A 98 -9.74 9.43 9.68
N GLN A 99 -8.89 9.53 8.65
CA GLN A 99 -9.11 8.85 7.37
C GLN A 99 -8.96 7.33 7.47
N VAL A 100 -8.06 6.82 8.31
CA VAL A 100 -7.96 5.38 8.61
C VAL A 100 -9.28 4.87 9.18
N ALA A 101 -9.82 5.55 10.19
CA ALA A 101 -11.10 5.19 10.80
C ALA A 101 -12.27 5.28 9.79
N ALA A 102 -12.32 6.36 9.00
CA ALA A 102 -13.37 6.55 7.98
C ALA A 102 -13.31 5.48 6.89
N ALA A 103 -12.11 5.13 6.39
CA ALA A 103 -11.89 4.06 5.42
C ALA A 103 -12.36 2.71 5.99
N GLY A 104 -12.02 2.43 7.25
CA GLY A 104 -12.47 1.23 7.94
C GLY A 104 -13.99 1.14 8.07
N ALA A 105 -14.63 2.23 8.46
CA ALA A 105 -16.10 2.33 8.55
C ALA A 105 -16.79 2.21 7.19
N ALA A 106 -16.11 2.60 6.11
CA ALA A 106 -16.57 2.42 4.74
C ALA A 106 -16.37 0.99 4.20
N GLY A 107 -15.68 0.10 4.91
CA GLY A 107 -15.47 -1.29 4.49
C GLY A 107 -14.19 -1.51 3.68
N ALA A 108 -13.23 -0.58 3.71
CA ALA A 108 -11.92 -0.79 3.06
C ALA A 108 -11.21 -2.03 3.62
N ALA A 109 -10.79 -2.94 2.75
CA ALA A 109 -10.09 -4.17 3.11
C ALA A 109 -8.58 -3.94 3.33
N PHE A 110 -7.99 -2.92 2.72
CA PHE A 110 -6.59 -2.52 2.91
C PHE A 110 -6.45 -1.00 2.83
N LEU A 111 -5.28 -0.50 3.28
CA LEU A 111 -4.97 0.92 3.34
C LEU A 111 -3.67 1.23 2.60
N VAL A 112 -3.64 2.35 1.88
CA VAL A 112 -2.44 2.82 1.18
C VAL A 112 -2.23 4.30 1.43
N SER A 113 -1.01 4.71 1.76
CA SER A 113 -0.63 6.12 1.92
C SER A 113 0.48 6.52 0.96
N PRO A 114 0.58 7.79 0.57
CA PRO A 114 1.67 8.29 -0.28
C PRO A 114 2.99 8.48 0.47
N GLY A 115 2.95 8.51 1.77
CA GLY A 115 4.04 8.66 2.72
C GLY A 115 3.57 8.21 4.10
N TRP A 116 4.41 8.32 5.12
CA TRP A 116 4.05 7.91 6.48
C TRP A 116 4.56 8.87 7.54
N SER A 117 3.99 8.76 8.72
CA SER A 117 4.46 9.35 9.97
C SER A 117 4.19 8.35 11.09
N PRO A 118 4.89 8.44 12.24
CA PRO A 118 4.62 7.55 13.38
C PRO A 118 3.14 7.49 13.77
N ARG A 119 2.48 8.64 13.81
CA ARG A 119 1.05 8.74 14.13
C ARG A 119 0.15 8.04 13.12
N LEU A 120 0.44 8.16 11.83
CA LEU A 120 -0.32 7.49 10.77
C LEU A 120 -0.06 5.99 10.78
N LEU A 121 1.21 5.59 10.91
CA LEU A 121 1.61 4.18 10.96
C LEU A 121 0.94 3.43 12.13
N HIS A 122 0.94 4.01 13.33
CA HIS A 122 0.23 3.45 14.49
C HIS A 122 -1.26 3.27 14.21
N ALA A 123 -1.93 4.30 13.64
CA ALA A 123 -3.35 4.20 13.32
C ALA A 123 -3.65 3.11 12.26
N MET A 124 -2.79 2.97 11.23
CA MET A 124 -2.94 1.89 10.25
C MET A 124 -2.78 0.52 10.89
N ARG A 125 -1.78 0.33 11.74
CA ARG A 125 -1.53 -0.91 12.48
C ARG A 125 -2.70 -1.27 13.40
N ASP A 126 -3.17 -0.30 14.20
CA ASP A 126 -4.28 -0.47 15.13
C ASP A 126 -5.61 -0.79 14.42
N SER A 127 -5.74 -0.44 13.13
CA SER A 127 -6.91 -0.79 12.34
C SER A 127 -7.06 -2.29 12.07
N GLY A 128 -5.99 -3.08 12.28
CA GLY A 128 -5.93 -4.52 12.00
C GLY A 128 -6.01 -4.87 10.50
N ARG A 129 -5.96 -3.89 9.61
CA ARG A 129 -6.02 -4.09 8.15
C ARG A 129 -4.62 -4.16 7.55
N PRO A 130 -4.41 -4.94 6.47
CA PRO A 130 -3.22 -4.83 5.64
C PRO A 130 -3.01 -3.39 5.17
N PHE A 131 -1.77 -2.94 5.12
CA PHE A 131 -1.49 -1.57 4.67
C PHE A 131 -0.13 -1.45 3.97
N LEU A 132 -0.04 -0.48 3.06
CA LEU A 132 1.18 -0.12 2.33
C LEU A 132 1.52 1.35 2.61
N PRO A 133 2.43 1.64 3.54
CA PRO A 133 2.92 2.99 3.78
C PRO A 133 3.84 3.43 2.65
N GLY A 134 3.74 4.69 2.22
CA GLY A 134 4.55 5.23 1.14
C GLY A 134 5.97 5.57 1.56
N VAL A 135 6.94 5.26 0.70
CA VAL A 135 8.36 5.61 0.83
C VAL A 135 8.92 6.07 -0.51
N SER A 136 9.98 6.88 -0.47
CA SER A 136 10.75 7.29 -1.64
C SER A 136 12.27 7.28 -1.40
N THR A 137 12.72 7.02 -0.16
CA THR A 137 14.14 7.03 0.22
C THR A 137 14.51 5.78 1.02
N ALA A 138 15.81 5.40 0.98
CA ALA A 138 16.35 4.30 1.78
C ALA A 138 16.14 4.53 3.29
N SER A 139 16.26 5.76 3.79
CA SER A 139 16.06 6.08 5.20
C SER A 139 14.63 5.81 5.66
N GLU A 140 13.62 6.13 4.82
CA GLU A 140 12.22 5.83 5.11
C GLU A 140 11.97 4.32 5.13
N VAL A 141 12.60 3.57 4.22
CA VAL A 141 12.53 2.09 4.20
C VAL A 141 13.12 1.50 5.47
N VAL A 142 14.34 1.93 5.87
CA VAL A 142 15.00 1.47 7.11
C VAL A 142 14.11 1.73 8.31
N ALA A 143 13.57 2.95 8.44
CA ALA A 143 12.70 3.30 9.56
C ALA A 143 11.41 2.45 9.62
N LEU A 144 10.85 2.04 8.48
CA LEU A 144 9.70 1.11 8.45
C LEU A 144 10.11 -0.33 8.77
N LEU A 145 11.30 -0.77 8.35
CA LEU A 145 11.83 -2.09 8.72
C LEU A 145 12.08 -2.19 10.23
N ASP A 146 12.58 -1.13 10.88
CA ASP A 146 12.73 -1.05 12.35
C ASP A 146 11.37 -1.19 13.06
N GLU A 147 10.29 -0.73 12.43
CA GLU A 147 8.92 -0.90 12.88
C GLU A 147 8.31 -2.28 12.50
N GLY A 148 9.07 -3.17 11.86
CA GLY A 148 8.60 -4.49 11.43
C GLY A 148 7.70 -4.47 10.17
N VAL A 149 7.67 -3.37 9.42
CA VAL A 149 6.90 -3.24 8.17
C VAL A 149 7.80 -3.58 7.01
N THR A 150 7.47 -4.63 6.26
CA THR A 150 8.25 -5.11 5.12
C THR A 150 7.59 -4.84 3.77
N GLU A 151 6.29 -4.58 3.72
CA GLU A 151 5.55 -4.26 2.49
C GLU A 151 5.24 -2.76 2.44
N MET A 152 5.62 -2.11 1.33
CA MET A 152 5.59 -0.66 1.19
C MET A 152 5.12 -0.23 -0.20
N LYS A 153 4.49 0.95 -0.29
CA LYS A 153 4.29 1.64 -1.56
C LYS A 153 5.55 2.44 -1.88
N PHE A 154 6.16 2.25 -3.06
CA PHE A 154 7.22 3.15 -3.54
C PHE A 154 6.59 4.26 -4.39
N PHE A 155 6.64 5.51 -3.90
CA PHE A 155 5.91 6.63 -4.52
C PHE A 155 6.65 7.97 -4.33
N PRO A 156 6.68 8.82 -5.37
CA PRO A 156 6.25 8.60 -6.76
C PRO A 156 7.32 7.85 -7.57
N ALA A 157 6.99 6.66 -8.11
CA ALA A 157 7.98 5.69 -8.59
C ALA A 157 8.93 6.23 -9.66
N GLU A 158 8.42 6.75 -10.78
CA GLU A 158 9.27 7.26 -11.87
C GLU A 158 10.09 8.48 -11.42
N ALA A 159 9.46 9.43 -10.71
CA ALA A 159 10.13 10.65 -10.25
C ALA A 159 11.17 10.38 -9.14
N ALA A 160 11.04 9.30 -8.39
CA ALA A 160 11.97 8.91 -7.33
C ALA A 160 13.12 8.01 -7.81
N GLY A 161 13.29 7.81 -9.12
CA GLY A 161 14.41 7.07 -9.71
C GLY A 161 14.07 5.71 -10.31
N GLY A 162 12.80 5.34 -10.32
CA GLY A 162 12.27 4.21 -11.09
C GLY A 162 12.87 2.85 -10.71
N THR A 163 12.97 1.99 -11.71
CA THR A 163 13.54 0.64 -11.57
C THR A 163 15.00 0.65 -11.15
N ALA A 164 15.77 1.65 -11.58
CA ALA A 164 17.19 1.76 -11.22
C ALA A 164 17.37 1.96 -9.71
N TYR A 165 16.54 2.82 -9.10
CA TYR A 165 16.57 3.03 -7.66
C TYR A 165 16.14 1.79 -6.88
N LEU A 166 15.02 1.16 -7.25
CA LEU A 166 14.53 -0.06 -6.60
C LEU A 166 15.54 -1.22 -6.70
N THR A 167 16.22 -1.36 -7.84
CA THR A 167 17.29 -2.34 -8.02
C THR A 167 18.43 -2.10 -7.03
N SER A 168 18.82 -0.84 -6.80
CA SER A 168 19.87 -0.49 -5.85
C SER A 168 19.52 -0.79 -4.40
N LEU A 169 18.24 -0.83 -4.05
CA LEU A 169 17.76 -1.17 -2.71
C LEU A 169 17.71 -2.69 -2.44
N ALA A 170 17.66 -3.53 -3.48
CA ALA A 170 17.41 -4.96 -3.33
C ALA A 170 18.50 -5.68 -2.50
N ALA A 171 19.78 -5.34 -2.72
CA ALA A 171 20.87 -5.97 -1.99
C ALA A 171 21.02 -5.48 -0.53
N PRO A 172 21.00 -4.15 -0.24
CA PRO A 172 21.13 -3.66 1.12
C PRO A 172 19.89 -3.87 2.00
N LEU A 173 18.69 -3.98 1.40
CA LEU A 173 17.41 -4.07 2.12
C LEU A 173 16.57 -5.26 1.62
N PRO A 174 17.08 -6.51 1.74
CA PRO A 174 16.46 -7.69 1.11
C PRO A 174 15.09 -8.07 1.68
N GLN A 175 14.72 -7.53 2.86
CA GLN A 175 13.41 -7.77 3.48
C GLN A 175 12.31 -6.87 2.90
N ALA A 176 12.67 -5.72 2.27
CA ALA A 176 11.72 -4.76 1.78
C ALA A 176 11.08 -5.22 0.46
N ARG A 177 9.75 -5.17 0.39
CA ARG A 177 8.94 -5.50 -0.78
C ARG A 177 8.09 -4.29 -1.16
N PHE A 178 7.97 -4.05 -2.45
CA PHE A 178 7.38 -2.79 -2.93
C PHE A 178 6.19 -2.99 -3.86
N CYS A 179 5.24 -2.03 -3.78
CA CYS A 179 4.26 -1.69 -4.81
C CYS A 179 4.64 -0.33 -5.41
N PRO A 180 5.49 -0.27 -6.45
CA PRO A 180 5.79 0.98 -7.13
C PRO A 180 4.52 1.59 -7.75
N THR A 181 4.36 2.90 -7.58
CA THR A 181 3.19 3.64 -8.05
C THR A 181 3.60 5.06 -8.47
N GLY A 182 3.05 5.55 -9.56
CA GLY A 182 3.29 6.92 -10.06
C GLY A 182 4.19 6.98 -11.28
N GLY A 183 3.59 7.37 -12.41
CA GLY A 183 4.23 7.43 -13.73
C GLY A 183 4.31 6.09 -14.47
N ILE A 184 3.88 4.99 -13.86
CA ILE A 184 3.92 3.65 -14.45
C ILE A 184 2.77 3.48 -15.43
N GLY A 185 3.08 2.93 -16.61
CA GLY A 185 2.15 2.58 -17.67
C GLY A 185 2.40 1.19 -18.25
N PRO A 186 1.62 0.76 -19.26
CA PRO A 186 1.72 -0.58 -19.82
C PRO A 186 3.11 -0.90 -20.40
N ALA A 187 3.84 0.11 -20.90
CA ALA A 187 5.17 -0.06 -21.45
C ALA A 187 6.25 -0.25 -20.39
N THR A 188 6.08 0.34 -19.19
CA THR A 188 7.08 0.32 -18.11
C THR A 188 6.77 -0.71 -17.01
N ALA A 189 5.51 -1.06 -16.81
CA ALA A 189 5.09 -2.00 -15.78
C ALA A 189 5.85 -3.35 -15.80
N PRO A 190 6.12 -3.98 -16.97
CA PRO A 190 6.87 -5.24 -17.01
C PRO A 190 8.27 -5.12 -16.40
N SER A 191 8.98 -4.00 -16.61
CA SER A 191 10.31 -3.79 -16.05
C SER A 191 10.32 -3.68 -14.52
N TYR A 192 9.24 -3.15 -13.93
CA TYR A 192 9.06 -3.15 -12.47
C TYR A 192 8.72 -4.54 -11.93
N LEU A 193 7.79 -5.24 -12.58
CA LEU A 193 7.36 -6.58 -12.16
C LEU A 193 8.48 -7.63 -12.24
N ALA A 194 9.49 -7.41 -13.09
CA ALA A 194 10.66 -8.27 -13.17
C ALA A 194 11.64 -8.11 -11.99
N LEU A 195 11.49 -7.10 -11.14
CA LEU A 195 12.39 -6.87 -10.00
C LEU A 195 12.06 -7.81 -8.83
N PRO A 196 13.07 -8.44 -8.20
CA PRO A 196 12.83 -9.41 -7.13
C PRO A 196 12.21 -8.82 -5.86
N ASN A 197 12.34 -7.51 -5.65
CA ASN A 197 11.78 -6.78 -4.52
C ASN A 197 10.45 -6.07 -4.83
N VAL A 198 9.83 -6.33 -6.00
CA VAL A 198 8.52 -5.82 -6.39
C VAL A 198 7.50 -6.97 -6.37
N GLY A 199 6.38 -6.77 -5.70
CA GLY A 199 5.30 -7.75 -5.65
C GLY A 199 4.16 -7.46 -6.61
N CYS A 200 3.86 -6.18 -6.82
CA CYS A 200 2.87 -5.68 -7.77
C CYS A 200 3.19 -4.23 -8.14
N VAL A 201 2.46 -3.63 -9.06
CA VAL A 201 2.53 -2.20 -9.37
C VAL A 201 1.19 -1.52 -9.20
N GLY A 202 1.18 -0.25 -8.78
CA GLY A 202 0.00 0.59 -8.77
C GLY A 202 -0.06 1.47 -10.03
N GLY A 203 -1.22 1.53 -10.69
CA GLY A 203 -1.36 2.32 -11.90
C GLY A 203 -2.78 2.72 -12.22
N SER A 204 -2.95 3.66 -13.16
CA SER A 204 -4.25 4.17 -13.58
C SER A 204 -4.49 4.11 -15.09
N TRP A 205 -3.60 3.50 -15.86
CA TRP A 205 -3.71 3.47 -17.34
C TRP A 205 -4.90 2.68 -17.86
N MET A 206 -5.46 1.76 -17.06
CA MET A 206 -6.69 1.04 -17.39
C MET A 206 -7.95 1.89 -17.17
N LEU A 207 -7.79 3.13 -16.69
CA LEU A 207 -8.83 4.09 -16.34
C LEU A 207 -8.66 5.40 -17.12
N PRO A 208 -8.61 5.40 -18.47
CA PRO A 208 -8.41 6.62 -19.21
C PRO A 208 -9.59 7.57 -19.01
N ALA A 209 -9.30 8.87 -18.90
CA ALA A 209 -10.28 9.88 -18.53
C ALA A 209 -11.50 9.94 -19.48
N ASP A 210 -11.28 9.72 -20.76
CA ASP A 210 -12.33 9.67 -21.77
C ASP A 210 -13.27 8.48 -21.59
N ALA A 211 -12.74 7.29 -21.26
CA ALA A 211 -13.56 6.11 -20.98
C ALA A 211 -14.38 6.29 -19.69
N LEU A 212 -13.77 6.87 -18.64
CA LEU A 212 -14.50 7.16 -17.41
C LEU A 212 -15.62 8.18 -17.64
N ALA A 213 -15.35 9.26 -18.38
CA ALA A 213 -16.35 10.28 -18.70
C ALA A 213 -17.50 9.73 -19.55
N ALA A 214 -17.20 8.80 -20.46
CA ALA A 214 -18.20 8.13 -21.30
C ALA A 214 -18.86 6.93 -20.60
N LYS A 215 -18.43 6.55 -19.38
CA LYS A 215 -18.84 5.34 -18.68
C LYS A 215 -18.65 4.08 -19.53
N ASP A 216 -17.57 4.05 -20.35
CA ASP A 216 -17.21 2.92 -21.19
C ASP A 216 -16.54 1.81 -20.37
N TRP A 217 -17.36 1.11 -19.62
CA TRP A 217 -16.91 -0.01 -18.77
C TRP A 217 -16.40 -1.20 -19.59
N GLY A 218 -16.80 -1.31 -20.84
CA GLY A 218 -16.27 -2.30 -21.79
C GLY A 218 -14.80 -2.08 -22.07
N ARG A 219 -14.41 -0.85 -22.35
CA ARG A 219 -13.01 -0.45 -22.56
C ARG A 219 -12.18 -0.59 -21.27
N VAL A 220 -12.72 -0.19 -20.12
CA VAL A 220 -12.06 -0.39 -18.81
C VAL A 220 -11.78 -1.86 -18.58
N ARG A 221 -12.76 -2.75 -18.80
CA ARG A 221 -12.58 -4.20 -18.66
C ARG A 221 -11.50 -4.74 -19.61
N GLN A 222 -11.45 -4.26 -20.85
CA GLN A 222 -10.42 -4.68 -21.81
C GLN A 222 -9.02 -4.28 -21.34
N LEU A 223 -8.82 -3.02 -20.93
CA LEU A 223 -7.54 -2.52 -20.42
C LEU A 223 -7.13 -3.21 -19.12
N ALA A 224 -8.10 -3.53 -18.25
CA ALA A 224 -7.85 -4.31 -17.03
C ALA A 224 -7.36 -5.73 -17.36
N ARG A 225 -7.91 -6.38 -18.37
CA ARG A 225 -7.46 -7.71 -18.84
C ARG A 225 -6.04 -7.67 -19.35
N GLU A 226 -5.69 -6.64 -20.12
CA GLU A 226 -4.32 -6.45 -20.60
C GLU A 226 -3.36 -6.23 -19.43
N ALA A 227 -3.75 -5.44 -18.43
CA ALA A 227 -2.96 -5.23 -17.23
C ALA A 227 -2.81 -6.49 -16.36
N ALA A 228 -3.88 -7.29 -16.22
CA ALA A 228 -3.84 -8.55 -15.48
C ALA A 228 -2.93 -9.60 -16.14
N ALA A 229 -2.77 -9.54 -17.46
CA ALA A 229 -1.88 -10.43 -18.22
C ALA A 229 -0.38 -10.08 -18.06
N LEU A 230 -0.02 -8.99 -17.37
CA LEU A 230 1.37 -8.60 -17.07
C LEU A 230 1.98 -9.41 -15.91
N ALA A 231 1.27 -10.38 -15.34
CA ALA A 231 1.83 -11.27 -14.31
C ALA A 231 3.12 -11.94 -14.81
N PRO A 232 4.18 -12.06 -13.96
CA PRO A 232 5.43 -12.71 -14.31
C PRO A 232 5.24 -14.21 -14.55
#